data_e3df68ff01fbb8e2aed92b33de136e2e
#
_entry.id   e3df68ff01fbb8e2aed92b33de136e2e
#
_cell.length_a   1.000
_cell.length_b   1.000
_cell.length_c   1.000
_cell.angle_alpha   90.00
_cell.angle_beta   90.00
_cell.angle_gamma   90.00
#
_symmetry.space_group_name_H-M   'P 1'
#
loop_
_entity.id
_entity.type
_entity.pdbx_description
1 polymer ?
#
loop_
_entity_poly.entity_id
_entity_poly.type
_entity_poly.pdbx_seq_one_letter_code
_entity_poly.pdbx_strand_id
1 'polypeptide(L)'
;NDAHEDTWRALHARELGLAGHAWFETFSVLTRLPGASRRDAATVVRLLSGNFPHSRFLDEASSVSLTGELAALGVSGGAVYDALVAAAAAHHRLPLVSRDRRAAETYRTYDLEVELLG
;
A
#
# COMPACT_ATOMS: atom_id res chain seq x y z
N ASN A 1 17.58 7.11 10.11
CA ASN A 1 18.70 6.55 9.35
C ASN A 1 18.66 7.03 7.90
N ASP A 2 19.72 6.74 7.15
CA ASP A 2 19.86 7.22 5.77
C ASP A 2 18.72 6.78 4.87
N ALA A 3 18.27 5.52 5.00
CA ALA A 3 17.16 4.99 4.21
C ALA A 3 15.84 5.72 4.50
N HIS A 4 15.60 6.09 5.76
CA HIS A 4 14.44 6.86 6.16
C HIS A 4 14.47 8.26 5.56
N GLU A 5 15.61 8.94 5.65
CA GLU A 5 15.78 10.28 5.10
C GLU A 5 15.66 10.30 3.59
N ASP A 6 16.24 9.32 2.91
CA ASP A 6 16.15 9.20 1.46
C ASP A 6 14.70 8.98 1.01
N THR A 7 13.97 8.14 1.73
CA THR A 7 12.54 7.92 1.46
C THR A 7 11.75 9.20 1.65
N TRP A 8 11.98 9.92 2.75
CA TRP A 8 11.29 11.17 3.04
C TRP A 8 11.55 12.21 1.94
N ARG A 9 12.82 12.38 1.51
CA ARG A 9 13.15 13.31 0.42
C ARG A 9 12.48 12.95 -0.89
N ALA A 10 12.41 11.65 -1.21
CA ALA A 10 11.77 11.19 -2.42
C ALA A 10 10.26 11.48 -2.43
N LEU A 11 9.61 11.46 -1.27
CA LEU A 11 8.15 11.47 -1.18
C LEU A 11 7.54 12.80 -0.75
N HIS A 12 8.25 13.63 0.02
CA HIS A 12 7.63 14.80 0.66
C HIS A 12 7.03 15.84 -0.29
N ALA A 13 7.53 15.94 -1.51
CA ALA A 13 7.03 16.88 -2.51
C ALA A 13 5.96 16.27 -3.43
N ARG A 14 5.60 15.00 -3.22
CA ARG A 14 4.64 14.28 -4.05
C ARG A 14 3.27 14.25 -3.40
N GLU A 15 2.25 14.19 -4.25
CA GLU A 15 0.90 13.88 -3.80
C GLU A 15 0.77 12.37 -3.73
N LEU A 16 0.54 11.85 -2.54
CA LEU A 16 0.60 10.42 -2.26
C LEU A 16 -0.78 9.83 -1.98
N GLY A 17 -0.88 8.53 -2.17
CA GLY A 17 -2.01 7.73 -1.74
C GLY A 17 -1.55 6.37 -1.28
N LEU A 18 -2.37 5.72 -0.48
CA LEU A 18 -2.16 4.34 -0.09
C LEU A 18 -3.02 3.44 -0.98
N ALA A 19 -2.46 2.31 -1.38
CA ALA A 19 -3.15 1.36 -2.25
C ALA A 19 -3.98 0.40 -1.40
N GLY A 20 -5.30 0.54 -1.48
CA GLY A 20 -6.25 -0.41 -0.92
C GLY A 20 -5.97 -0.86 0.50
N HIS A 21 -5.60 -2.12 0.65
CA HIS A 21 -5.36 -2.76 1.95
C HIS A 21 -4.30 -2.02 2.79
N ALA A 22 -3.34 -1.35 2.17
CA ALA A 22 -2.30 -0.61 2.88
C ALA A 22 -2.87 0.53 3.75
N TRP A 23 -4.02 1.08 3.40
CA TRP A 23 -4.72 2.07 4.21
C TRP A 23 -5.06 1.50 5.59
N PHE A 24 -5.66 0.31 5.61
CA PHE A 24 -6.07 -0.33 6.85
C PHE A 24 -4.87 -0.83 7.66
N GLU A 25 -3.85 -1.34 7.00
CA GLU A 25 -2.62 -1.76 7.68
C GLU A 25 -1.95 -0.58 8.39
N THR A 26 -1.88 0.56 7.73
CA THR A 26 -1.29 1.77 8.30
C THR A 26 -2.10 2.24 9.51
N PHE A 27 -3.42 2.23 9.41
CA PHE A 27 -4.29 2.55 10.53
C PHE A 27 -4.02 1.60 11.72
N SER A 28 -3.97 0.31 11.44
CA SER A 28 -3.72 -0.70 12.46
C SER A 28 -2.38 -0.48 13.17
N VAL A 29 -1.32 -0.25 12.41
CA VAL A 29 0.02 -0.04 12.96
C VAL A 29 0.07 1.21 13.86
N LEU A 30 -0.46 2.33 13.39
CA LEU A 30 -0.38 3.60 14.11
C LEU A 30 -1.22 3.60 15.39
N THR A 31 -2.33 2.87 15.40
CA THR A 31 -3.21 2.81 16.58
C THR A 31 -2.72 1.82 17.63
N ARG A 32 -1.74 0.97 17.31
CA ARG A 32 -1.19 -0.02 18.26
C ARG A 32 0.28 0.20 18.60
N LEU A 33 0.87 1.31 18.21
CA LEU A 33 2.24 1.65 18.62
C LEU A 33 2.33 1.71 20.13
N PRO A 34 3.48 1.31 20.72
CA PRO A 34 3.63 1.30 22.17
C PRO A 34 3.82 2.69 22.75
N GLY A 35 3.35 2.87 23.98
CA GLY A 35 3.63 4.04 24.79
C GLY A 35 3.24 5.37 24.16
N ALA A 36 4.13 6.34 24.29
CA ALA A 36 3.90 7.71 23.81
C ALA A 36 3.83 7.84 22.29
N SER A 37 4.28 6.82 21.54
CA SER A 37 4.21 6.83 20.09
C SER A 37 2.82 6.48 19.54
N ARG A 38 1.95 5.93 20.41
CA ARG A 38 0.59 5.57 20.01
C ARG A 38 -0.24 6.81 19.71
N ARG A 39 -0.97 6.76 18.61
CA ARG A 39 -1.90 7.79 18.22
C ARG A 39 -3.34 7.33 18.50
N ASP A 40 -4.22 8.26 18.89
CA ASP A 40 -5.63 7.93 19.00
C ASP A 40 -6.23 7.76 17.60
N ALA A 41 -7.30 6.97 17.50
CA ALA A 41 -7.87 6.60 16.21
C ALA A 41 -8.32 7.81 15.38
N ALA A 42 -8.93 8.81 16.02
CA ALA A 42 -9.38 10.00 15.31
C ALA A 42 -8.22 10.78 14.70
N THR A 43 -7.09 10.88 15.41
CA THR A 43 -5.89 11.52 14.90
C THR A 43 -5.32 10.76 13.71
N VAL A 44 -5.31 9.42 13.78
CA VAL A 44 -4.82 8.60 12.67
C VAL A 44 -5.67 8.82 11.42
N VAL A 45 -6.99 8.90 11.53
CA VAL A 45 -7.86 9.19 10.39
C VAL A 45 -7.49 10.53 9.75
N ARG A 46 -7.27 11.55 10.54
CA ARG A 46 -6.86 12.86 10.03
C ARG A 46 -5.51 12.82 9.34
N LEU A 47 -4.54 12.08 9.91
CA LEU A 47 -3.22 11.94 9.31
C LEU A 47 -3.27 11.22 7.98
N LEU A 48 -4.05 10.13 7.88
CA LEU A 48 -4.19 9.38 6.64
C LEU A 48 -4.85 10.23 5.56
N SER A 49 -5.93 10.90 5.89
CA SER A 49 -6.67 11.74 4.93
C SER A 49 -5.83 12.93 4.46
N GLY A 50 -5.06 13.55 5.37
CA GLY A 50 -4.25 14.71 5.05
C GLY A 50 -2.97 14.40 4.29
N ASN A 51 -2.32 13.27 4.60
CA ASN A 51 -1.04 12.92 3.97
C ASN A 51 -1.18 12.02 2.75
N PHE A 52 -2.31 11.32 2.60
CA PHE A 52 -2.54 10.40 1.49
C PHE A 52 -3.88 10.66 0.81
N PRO A 53 -4.08 11.87 0.25
CA PRO A 53 -5.36 12.25 -0.34
C PRO A 53 -5.73 11.46 -1.60
N HIS A 54 -4.75 10.83 -2.23
CA HIS A 54 -4.95 10.05 -3.46
C HIS A 54 -5.08 8.54 -3.21
N SER A 55 -5.45 8.13 -2.00
CA SER A 55 -5.66 6.72 -1.69
C SER A 55 -6.78 6.12 -2.54
N ARG A 56 -6.58 4.89 -3.01
CA ARG A 56 -7.51 4.21 -3.92
C ARG A 56 -7.73 2.77 -3.47
N PHE A 57 -8.93 2.29 -3.72
CA PHE A 57 -9.38 0.96 -3.31
C PHE A 57 -9.91 0.19 -4.52
N LEU A 58 -9.85 -1.14 -4.46
CA LEU A 58 -10.55 -1.97 -5.43
C LEU A 58 -12.05 -1.91 -5.18
N ASP A 59 -12.81 -1.92 -6.27
CA ASP A 59 -14.26 -2.05 -6.17
C ASP A 59 -14.64 -3.50 -5.85
N GLU A 60 -15.92 -3.72 -5.57
CA GLU A 60 -16.44 -5.03 -5.21
C GLU A 60 -16.19 -6.07 -6.29
N ALA A 61 -16.55 -5.78 -7.53
CA ALA A 61 -16.42 -6.72 -8.63
C ALA A 61 -14.96 -7.11 -8.88
N SER A 62 -14.05 -6.13 -8.85
CA SER A 62 -12.62 -6.39 -9.04
C SER A 62 -12.04 -7.20 -7.87
N SER A 63 -12.52 -6.98 -6.66
CA SER A 63 -12.08 -7.73 -5.47
C SER A 63 -12.47 -9.20 -5.57
N VAL A 64 -13.71 -9.48 -5.96
CA VAL A 64 -14.18 -10.86 -6.14
C VAL A 64 -13.43 -11.55 -7.26
N SER A 65 -13.26 -10.87 -8.39
CA SER A 65 -12.51 -11.39 -9.54
C SER A 65 -11.06 -11.71 -9.17
N LEU A 66 -10.42 -10.82 -8.41
CA LEU A 66 -9.04 -11.04 -7.94
C LEU A 66 -8.93 -12.31 -7.11
N THR A 67 -9.89 -12.57 -6.23
CA THR A 67 -9.88 -13.77 -5.41
C THR A 67 -9.81 -15.04 -6.27
N GLY A 68 -10.59 -15.08 -7.35
CA GLY A 68 -10.54 -16.19 -8.30
C GLY A 68 -9.20 -16.30 -9.01
N GLU A 69 -8.61 -15.18 -9.40
CA GLU A 69 -7.29 -15.16 -10.04
C GLU A 69 -6.20 -15.67 -9.10
N LEU A 70 -6.23 -15.26 -7.85
CA LEU A 70 -5.27 -15.71 -6.85
C LEU A 70 -5.36 -17.22 -6.63
N ALA A 71 -6.57 -17.76 -6.57
CA ALA A 71 -6.78 -19.20 -6.46
C ALA A 71 -6.21 -19.95 -7.65
N ALA A 72 -6.44 -19.44 -8.86
CA ALA A 72 -5.93 -20.06 -10.10
C ALA A 72 -4.40 -20.02 -10.16
N LEU A 73 -3.77 -18.99 -9.63
CA LEU A 73 -2.31 -18.83 -9.61
C LEU A 73 -1.64 -19.51 -8.43
N GLY A 74 -2.41 -20.08 -7.50
CA GLY A 74 -1.86 -20.71 -6.32
C GLY A 74 -1.28 -19.72 -5.30
N VAL A 75 -1.70 -18.47 -5.34
CA VAL A 75 -1.24 -17.45 -4.39
C VAL A 75 -1.99 -17.59 -3.07
N SER A 76 -1.24 -17.62 -1.97
CA SER A 76 -1.81 -17.80 -0.63
C SER A 76 -0.98 -17.07 0.42
N GLY A 77 -1.53 -16.98 1.64
CA GLY A 77 -0.81 -16.37 2.77
C GLY A 77 -0.54 -14.89 2.57
N GLY A 78 0.64 -14.45 3.01
CA GLY A 78 1.03 -13.04 2.97
C GLY A 78 1.09 -12.43 1.58
N ALA A 79 1.39 -13.24 0.57
CA ALA A 79 1.44 -12.78 -0.82
C ALA A 79 0.08 -12.26 -1.33
N VAL A 80 -1.02 -12.70 -0.71
CA VAL A 80 -2.37 -12.19 -1.03
C VAL A 80 -2.44 -10.68 -0.80
N TYR A 81 -1.85 -10.19 0.27
CA TYR A 81 -1.91 -8.76 0.59
C TYR A 81 -1.06 -7.91 -0.36
N ASP A 82 0.09 -8.43 -0.78
CA ASP A 82 0.89 -7.77 -1.83
C ASP A 82 0.10 -7.68 -3.14
N ALA A 83 -0.61 -8.76 -3.49
CA ALA A 83 -1.45 -8.80 -4.67
C ALA A 83 -2.61 -7.79 -4.58
N LEU A 84 -3.21 -7.63 -3.40
CA LEU A 84 -4.27 -6.63 -3.18
C LEU A 84 -3.76 -5.21 -3.42
N VAL A 85 -2.58 -4.90 -2.91
CA VAL A 85 -1.96 -3.58 -3.10
C VAL A 85 -1.68 -3.35 -4.59
N ALA A 86 -1.08 -4.33 -5.25
CA ALA A 86 -0.77 -4.25 -6.67
C ALA A 86 -2.03 -4.08 -7.53
N ALA A 87 -3.06 -4.85 -7.24
CA ALA A 87 -4.31 -4.81 -7.99
C ALA A 87 -5.02 -3.46 -7.84
N ALA A 88 -5.02 -2.88 -6.65
CA ALA A 88 -5.61 -1.56 -6.43
C ALA A 88 -4.89 -0.49 -7.25
N ALA A 89 -3.56 -0.49 -7.25
CA ALA A 89 -2.77 0.44 -8.03
C ALA A 89 -3.00 0.25 -9.54
N ALA A 90 -3.00 -1.01 -10.00
CA ALA A 90 -3.21 -1.32 -11.41
C ALA A 90 -4.62 -0.93 -11.89
N HIS A 91 -5.63 -1.20 -11.07
CA HIS A 91 -7.02 -0.88 -11.40
C HIS A 91 -7.20 0.62 -11.65
N HIS A 92 -6.51 1.45 -10.88
CA HIS A 92 -6.56 2.90 -11.00
C HIS A 92 -5.45 3.49 -11.88
N ARG A 93 -4.63 2.63 -12.51
CA ARG A 93 -3.53 3.01 -13.42
C ARG A 93 -2.54 3.98 -12.76
N LEU A 94 -2.18 3.67 -11.53
CA LEU A 94 -1.23 4.47 -10.76
C LEU A 94 0.09 3.71 -10.59
N PRO A 95 1.22 4.42 -10.64
CA PRO A 95 2.50 3.79 -10.30
C PRO A 95 2.54 3.46 -8.82
N LEU A 96 3.25 2.39 -8.48
CA LEU A 96 3.42 1.95 -7.11
C LEU A 96 4.84 2.25 -6.65
N VAL A 97 4.94 2.89 -5.49
CA VAL A 97 6.23 3.18 -4.86
C VAL A 97 6.39 2.23 -3.69
N SER A 98 7.51 1.52 -3.60
CA SER A 98 7.75 0.53 -2.56
C SER A 98 9.21 0.48 -2.16
N ARG A 99 9.47 0.04 -0.94
CA ARG A 99 10.81 -0.31 -0.46
C ARG A 99 11.00 -1.83 -0.37
N ASP A 100 9.95 -2.59 -0.61
CA ASP A 100 9.98 -4.06 -0.48
C ASP A 100 10.35 -4.71 -1.80
N ARG A 101 11.59 -5.16 -1.90
CA ARG A 101 12.10 -5.81 -3.11
C ARG A 101 11.44 -7.16 -3.39
N ARG A 102 11.01 -7.87 -2.35
CA ARG A 102 10.33 -9.16 -2.53
C ARG A 102 8.93 -8.96 -3.12
N ALA A 103 8.22 -7.96 -2.64
CA ALA A 103 6.89 -7.65 -3.16
C ALA A 103 6.94 -7.10 -4.60
N ALA A 104 8.07 -6.49 -5.00
CA ALA A 104 8.21 -5.89 -6.32
C ALA A 104 7.96 -6.88 -7.46
N GLU A 105 8.37 -8.15 -7.31
CA GLU A 105 8.10 -9.16 -8.32
C GLU A 105 6.60 -9.40 -8.49
N THR A 106 5.87 -9.51 -7.39
CA THR A 106 4.41 -9.61 -7.41
C THR A 106 3.79 -8.39 -8.10
N TYR A 107 4.25 -7.20 -7.74
CA TYR A 107 3.74 -5.97 -8.33
C TYR A 107 3.94 -5.93 -9.84
N ARG A 108 5.09 -6.39 -10.33
CA ARG A 108 5.40 -6.38 -11.77
C ARG A 108 4.54 -7.35 -12.57
N THR A 109 4.02 -8.41 -11.95
CA THR A 109 3.11 -9.34 -12.65
C THR A 109 1.78 -8.69 -13.03
N TYR A 110 1.46 -7.54 -12.44
CA TYR A 110 0.26 -6.75 -12.76
C TYR A 110 0.53 -5.65 -13.79
N ASP A 111 1.67 -5.71 -14.47
CA ASP A 111 2.06 -4.71 -15.47
C ASP A 111 2.08 -3.29 -14.88
N LEU A 112 2.53 -3.19 -13.63
CA LEU A 112 2.62 -1.94 -12.90
C LEU A 112 3.97 -1.27 -13.10
N GLU A 113 3.94 0.05 -13.17
CA GLU A 113 5.15 0.84 -12.96
C GLU A 113 5.46 0.82 -11.47
N VAL A 114 6.63 0.25 -11.13
CA VAL A 114 7.09 0.16 -9.73
C VAL A 114 8.37 0.95 -9.57
N GLU A 115 8.35 1.90 -8.65
CA GLU A 115 9.53 2.63 -8.22
C GLU A 115 10.01 2.05 -6.89
N LEU A 116 11.20 1.46 -6.88
CA LEU A 116 11.80 0.95 -5.65
C LEU A 116 12.66 2.03 -5.01
N LEU A 117 12.45 2.27 -3.72
CA LEU A 117 13.22 3.21 -2.91
C LEU A 117 14.25 2.47 -2.05
N GLY A 118 15.39 3.08 -1.88
CA GLY A 118 16.45 2.56 -1.04
C GLY A 118 17.33 1.56 -1.74
#